data_5806e20c5767a4c52575d21d638b5905
#
_entry.id   5806e20c5767a4c52575d21d638b5905
#
_cell.length_a   1.000
_cell.length_b   1.000
_cell.length_c   1.000
_cell.angle_alpha   90.00
_cell.angle_beta   90.00
_cell.angle_gamma   90.00
#
_symmetry.space_group_name_H-M   'P 1'
#
loop_
_entity.id
_entity.type
_entity.pdbx_description
1 polymer ?
#
loop_
_entity_poly.entity_id
_entity_poly.type
_entity_poly.pdbx_seq_one_letter_code
_entity_poly.pdbx_strand_id
1 'polypeptide(L)'
;EAICPGISPEEREELRRVNALDELDARMLEEFLISGCAVQKVVCERRLHDSRERVWVDNVSPSRFFVNRFRDPRGWDIELVGMLHDMSLTEAVMRFSHGDETRRNDIVKAFAYTDGPSGIGSGGASLGGVEGVDFHLPAQGRCRVIEVWTLESREVLRLRDTSRGMDLMVDADQEERVNRINANRKRQGRKAIESSRETTLVWRFRFFAPDGTLLDSGLSPYAHGSHPFVVKFFPMTDGEVHSFVEDVVDQQRHVNRLLTLIDHIMTFSAKGVLLYPTTVKPKEYSWEKIVSEWSCCNGVVPYKPS
;
A
#
# COMPACT_ATOMS: atom_id res chain seq x y z
N GLU A 1 16.14 -19.49 -7.42
CA GLU A 1 16.94 -19.54 -6.16
C GLU A 1 18.04 -18.48 -6.23
N ALA A 2 17.71 -17.24 -5.89
CA ALA A 2 18.72 -16.21 -5.66
C ALA A 2 19.33 -16.50 -4.29
N ILE A 3 20.44 -17.19 -4.29
CA ILE A 3 21.22 -17.47 -3.10
C ILE A 3 21.87 -16.15 -2.67
N CYS A 4 21.37 -15.55 -1.58
CA CYS A 4 22.13 -14.54 -0.86
C CYS A 4 23.33 -15.25 -0.22
N PRO A 5 24.57 -14.99 -0.67
CA PRO A 5 25.72 -15.59 -0.06
C PRO A 5 25.88 -14.96 1.34
N GLY A 6 25.64 -15.72 2.39
CA GLY A 6 25.86 -15.30 3.77
C GLY A 6 24.79 -15.62 4.79
N ILE A 7 23.59 -16.05 4.39
CA ILE A 7 22.55 -16.46 5.34
C ILE A 7 22.46 -17.98 5.35
N SER A 8 22.58 -18.59 6.54
CA SER A 8 22.45 -20.04 6.70
C SER A 8 21.01 -20.50 6.39
N PRO A 9 20.82 -21.78 5.99
CA PRO A 9 19.48 -22.32 5.77
C PRO A 9 18.57 -22.21 7.01
N GLU A 10 19.15 -22.34 8.20
CA GLU A 10 18.44 -22.24 9.48
C GLU A 10 17.96 -20.82 9.75
N GLU A 11 18.80 -19.81 9.52
CA GLU A 11 18.43 -18.38 9.64
C GLU A 11 17.33 -18.00 8.64
N ARG A 12 17.37 -18.57 7.43
CA ARG A 12 16.33 -18.34 6.41
C ARG A 12 15.00 -18.92 6.86
N GLU A 13 14.99 -20.12 7.41
CA GLU A 13 13.78 -20.76 7.91
C GLU A 13 13.22 -20.03 9.14
N GLU A 14 14.08 -19.52 10.02
CA GLU A 14 13.67 -18.67 11.14
C GLU A 14 13.01 -17.39 10.64
N LEU A 15 13.59 -16.70 9.64
CA LEU A 15 13.02 -15.50 9.04
C LEU A 15 11.64 -15.77 8.41
N ARG A 16 11.47 -16.89 7.69
CA ARG A 16 10.18 -17.29 7.13
C ARG A 16 9.13 -17.49 8.21
N ARG A 17 9.49 -18.20 9.27
CA ARG A 17 8.58 -18.50 10.38
C ARG A 17 8.20 -17.24 11.18
N VAL A 18 9.18 -16.41 11.53
CA VAL A 18 8.96 -15.19 12.34
C VAL A 18 8.09 -14.19 11.60
N ASN A 19 8.28 -14.06 10.28
CA ASN A 19 7.51 -13.15 9.44
C ASN A 19 6.22 -13.78 8.87
N ALA A 20 5.96 -15.07 9.10
CA ALA A 20 4.85 -15.80 8.48
C ALA A 20 4.80 -15.59 6.94
N LEU A 21 5.97 -15.69 6.27
CA LEU A 21 6.11 -15.30 4.85
C LEU A 21 5.14 -16.05 3.94
N ASP A 22 4.83 -17.33 4.21
CA ASP A 22 3.92 -18.10 3.38
C ASP A 22 2.49 -17.52 3.39
N GLU A 23 2.04 -16.95 4.52
CA GLU A 23 0.76 -16.27 4.63
C GLU A 23 0.81 -14.88 3.95
N LEU A 24 1.90 -14.15 4.15
CA LEU A 24 2.10 -12.85 3.50
C LEU A 24 2.14 -12.99 1.97
N ASP A 25 2.83 -14.01 1.46
CA ASP A 25 2.94 -14.27 0.03
C ASP A 25 1.59 -14.67 -0.58
N ALA A 26 0.79 -15.47 0.14
CA ALA A 26 -0.56 -15.83 -0.31
C ALA A 26 -1.47 -14.59 -0.42
N ARG A 27 -1.45 -13.71 0.59
CA ARG A 27 -2.22 -12.45 0.56
C ARG A 27 -1.71 -11.50 -0.53
N MET A 28 -0.42 -11.43 -0.72
CA MET A 28 0.17 -10.61 -1.76
C MET A 28 -0.20 -11.11 -3.16
N LEU A 29 -0.26 -12.43 -3.37
CA LEU A 29 -0.68 -12.99 -4.65
C LEU A 29 -2.13 -12.57 -4.97
N GLU A 30 -3.02 -12.57 -3.99
CA GLU A 30 -4.40 -12.10 -4.15
C GLU A 30 -4.43 -10.60 -4.55
N GLU A 31 -3.73 -9.75 -3.81
CA GLU A 31 -3.62 -8.33 -4.13
C GLU A 31 -3.01 -8.09 -5.52
N PHE A 32 -1.98 -8.85 -5.88
CA PHE A 32 -1.34 -8.77 -7.19
C PHE A 32 -2.28 -9.13 -8.34
N LEU A 33 -3.07 -10.18 -8.19
CA LEU A 33 -4.06 -10.58 -9.21
C LEU A 33 -5.14 -9.51 -9.41
N ILE A 34 -5.54 -8.84 -8.32
CA ILE A 34 -6.60 -7.82 -8.35
C ILE A 34 -6.07 -6.48 -8.85
N SER A 35 -4.89 -6.05 -8.39
CA SER A 35 -4.35 -4.71 -8.67
C SER A 35 -3.26 -4.67 -9.74
N GLY A 36 -2.67 -5.81 -10.11
CA GLY A 36 -1.45 -5.86 -10.93
C GLY A 36 -0.19 -5.38 -10.21
N CYS A 37 -0.28 -5.12 -8.90
CA CYS A 37 0.78 -4.52 -8.10
C CYS A 37 1.05 -5.36 -6.85
N ALA A 38 2.32 -5.70 -6.61
CA ALA A 38 2.78 -6.32 -5.38
C ALA A 38 3.86 -5.45 -4.74
N VAL A 39 3.66 -5.07 -3.49
CA VAL A 39 4.60 -4.23 -2.75
C VAL A 39 4.87 -4.86 -1.38
N GLN A 40 6.14 -5.07 -1.09
CA GLN A 40 6.61 -5.44 0.25
C GLN A 40 7.55 -4.38 0.78
N LYS A 41 7.50 -4.15 2.07
CA LYS A 41 8.46 -3.33 2.79
C LYS A 41 9.32 -4.21 3.67
N VAL A 42 10.63 -4.12 3.50
CA VAL A 42 11.61 -4.88 4.30
C VAL A 42 12.36 -3.90 5.18
N VAL A 43 12.22 -4.03 6.48
CA VAL A 43 12.83 -3.13 7.47
C VAL A 43 13.58 -3.93 8.55
N CYS A 44 14.65 -3.34 9.06
CA CYS A 44 15.33 -3.86 10.25
C CYS A 44 15.01 -2.91 11.41
N GLU A 45 14.14 -3.37 12.29
CA GLU A 45 13.67 -2.54 13.42
C GLU A 45 13.35 -3.41 14.65
N ARG A 46 13.28 -2.73 15.80
CA ARG A 46 12.76 -3.33 17.03
C ARG A 46 11.28 -3.03 17.11
N ARG A 47 10.45 -4.07 17.17
CA ARG A 47 9.00 -3.94 17.40
C ARG A 47 8.66 -4.06 18.88
N LEU A 48 7.53 -3.49 19.28
CA LEU A 48 7.05 -3.42 20.67
C LEU A 48 7.04 -4.78 21.41
N HIS A 49 6.84 -5.85 20.67
CA HIS A 49 6.75 -7.21 21.22
C HIS A 49 8.05 -8.01 21.11
N ASP A 50 9.10 -7.44 20.52
CA ASP A 50 10.41 -8.07 20.40
C ASP A 50 11.50 -7.14 20.93
N SER A 51 12.29 -7.65 21.89
CA SER A 51 13.41 -6.88 22.46
C SER A 51 14.63 -6.79 21.54
N ARG A 52 14.65 -7.56 20.45
CA ARG A 52 15.77 -7.64 19.49
C ARG A 52 15.44 -6.90 18.21
N GLU A 53 16.46 -6.33 17.59
CA GLU A 53 16.36 -5.87 16.21
C GLU A 53 16.29 -7.08 15.29
N ARG A 54 15.25 -7.13 14.44
CA ARG A 54 15.03 -8.18 13.46
C ARG A 54 14.61 -7.60 12.12
N VAL A 55 14.79 -8.40 11.09
CA VAL A 55 14.27 -8.08 9.76
C VAL A 55 12.79 -8.44 9.72
N TRP A 56 11.97 -7.46 9.37
CA TRP A 56 10.54 -7.60 9.19
C TRP A 56 10.17 -7.39 7.74
N VAL A 57 9.23 -8.19 7.28
CA VAL A 57 8.63 -8.08 5.94
C VAL A 57 7.16 -7.81 6.12
N ASP A 58 6.68 -6.70 5.58
CA ASP A 58 5.28 -6.32 5.65
C ASP A 58 4.73 -6.12 4.23
N ASN A 59 3.54 -6.66 3.96
CA ASN A 59 2.82 -6.35 2.74
C ASN A 59 2.28 -4.92 2.82
N VAL A 60 2.44 -4.18 1.74
CA VAL A 60 1.93 -2.82 1.61
C VAL A 60 0.78 -2.82 0.63
N SER A 61 -0.41 -2.42 1.10
CA SER A 61 -1.57 -2.31 0.23
C SER A 61 -1.34 -1.27 -0.87
N PRO A 62 -1.66 -1.57 -2.14
CA PRO A 62 -1.56 -0.63 -3.24
C PRO A 62 -2.28 0.70 -3.00
N SER A 63 -3.38 0.69 -2.23
CA SER A 63 -4.12 1.92 -1.86
C SER A 63 -3.35 2.85 -0.90
N ARG A 64 -2.29 2.38 -0.29
CA ARG A 64 -1.44 3.14 0.65
C ARG A 64 -0.04 3.40 0.12
N PHE A 65 0.26 2.90 -1.05
CA PHE A 65 1.56 3.00 -1.70
C PHE A 65 1.49 4.03 -2.83
N PHE A 66 2.55 4.80 -2.99
CA PHE A 66 2.68 5.72 -4.12
C PHE A 66 4.13 5.74 -4.62
N VAL A 67 4.26 5.95 -5.91
CA VAL A 67 5.55 5.98 -6.61
C VAL A 67 5.43 6.99 -7.76
N ASN A 68 6.55 7.60 -8.15
CA ASN A 68 6.55 8.44 -9.35
C ASN A 68 6.29 7.59 -10.61
N ARG A 69 5.85 8.24 -11.67
CA ARG A 69 5.70 7.56 -12.96
C ARG A 69 7.07 7.04 -13.41
N PHE A 70 7.15 5.76 -13.68
CA PHE A 70 8.37 5.08 -14.12
C PHE A 70 8.06 4.19 -15.33
N ARG A 71 9.07 3.80 -16.10
CA ARG A 71 8.93 3.00 -17.31
C ARG A 71 9.76 1.71 -17.28
N ASP A 72 10.84 1.71 -16.53
CA ASP A 72 11.68 0.52 -16.42
C ASP A 72 11.03 -0.52 -15.50
N PRO A 73 10.65 -1.71 -16.01
CA PRO A 73 10.06 -2.77 -15.19
C PRO A 73 10.96 -3.26 -14.05
N ARG A 74 12.24 -2.89 -14.06
CA ARG A 74 13.19 -3.15 -12.97
C ARG A 74 13.13 -2.06 -11.87
N GLY A 75 12.45 -0.94 -12.15
CA GLY A 75 12.32 0.17 -11.21
C GLY A 75 13.58 1.04 -11.06
N TRP A 76 14.51 1.03 -12.01
CA TRP A 76 15.74 1.81 -11.90
C TRP A 76 15.54 3.31 -12.13
N ASP A 77 14.43 3.68 -12.72
CA ASP A 77 13.99 5.06 -12.95
C ASP A 77 13.00 5.56 -11.88
N ILE A 78 12.89 4.84 -10.77
CA ILE A 78 12.14 5.30 -9.60
C ILE A 78 12.99 6.33 -8.86
N GLU A 79 12.46 7.54 -8.71
CA GLU A 79 13.09 8.64 -8.00
C GLU A 79 12.33 9.04 -6.73
N LEU A 80 11.05 8.65 -6.64
CA LEU A 80 10.18 8.89 -5.50
C LEU A 80 9.33 7.66 -5.21
N VAL A 81 9.34 7.22 -3.97
CA VAL A 81 8.49 6.13 -3.49
C VAL A 81 8.07 6.41 -2.06
N GLY A 82 6.88 5.98 -1.69
CA GLY A 82 6.41 6.17 -0.33
C GLY A 82 5.16 5.39 0.01
N MET A 83 4.77 5.50 1.28
CA MET A 83 3.56 4.88 1.79
C MET A 83 2.89 5.70 2.88
N LEU A 84 1.60 5.43 3.08
CA LEU A 84 0.81 6.01 4.14
C LEU A 84 0.73 5.05 5.32
N HIS A 85 1.05 5.55 6.50
CA HIS A 85 0.88 4.83 7.77
C HIS A 85 -0.31 5.40 8.53
N ASP A 86 -1.20 4.55 9.00
CA ASP A 86 -2.24 4.92 9.94
C ASP A 86 -1.90 4.29 11.29
N MET A 87 -1.42 5.11 12.22
CA MET A 87 -0.96 4.67 13.54
C MET A 87 -1.67 5.43 14.66
N SER A 88 -1.57 4.95 15.89
CA SER A 88 -2.09 5.70 17.04
C SER A 88 -1.20 6.89 17.35
N LEU A 89 -1.77 7.95 17.99
CA LEU A 89 -0.98 9.10 18.42
C LEU A 89 0.16 8.68 19.37
N THR A 90 -0.11 7.72 20.25
CA THR A 90 0.91 7.18 21.16
C THR A 90 2.08 6.56 20.42
N GLU A 91 1.79 5.80 19.39
CA GLU A 91 2.80 5.18 18.51
C GLU A 91 3.60 6.23 17.74
N ALA A 92 2.93 7.23 17.17
CA ALA A 92 3.58 8.35 16.48
C ALA A 92 4.53 9.11 17.40
N VAL A 93 4.08 9.44 18.61
CA VAL A 93 4.91 10.10 19.61
C VAL A 93 6.11 9.23 20.00
N MET A 94 5.90 7.94 20.24
CA MET A 94 6.98 7.04 20.64
C MET A 94 8.04 6.89 19.53
N ARG A 95 7.60 6.85 18.28
CA ARG A 95 8.48 6.66 17.12
C ARG A 95 9.29 7.90 16.78
N PHE A 96 8.68 9.09 16.82
CA PHE A 96 9.27 10.32 16.28
C PHE A 96 9.74 11.33 17.33
N SER A 97 9.40 11.18 18.61
CA SER A 97 9.83 12.13 19.65
C SER A 97 11.32 11.98 20.03
N HIS A 98 11.89 10.80 19.82
CA HIS A 98 13.28 10.46 20.22
C HIS A 98 13.60 10.84 21.68
N GLY A 99 12.58 10.88 22.56
CA GLY A 99 12.72 11.26 23.96
C GLY A 99 12.78 12.77 24.24
N ASP A 100 12.56 13.62 23.23
CA ASP A 100 12.51 15.07 23.35
C ASP A 100 11.05 15.53 23.62
N GLU A 101 10.85 16.26 24.72
CA GLU A 101 9.52 16.74 25.12
C GLU A 101 8.99 17.85 24.20
N THR A 102 9.86 18.69 23.64
CA THR A 102 9.49 19.70 22.64
C THR A 102 8.95 19.06 21.39
N ARG A 103 9.66 18.09 20.83
CA ARG A 103 9.21 17.31 19.66
C ARG A 103 7.90 16.56 19.93
N ARG A 104 7.75 15.99 21.15
CA ARG A 104 6.50 15.36 21.55
C ARG A 104 5.31 16.31 21.45
N ASN A 105 5.46 17.53 21.99
CA ASN A 105 4.41 18.54 21.97
C ASN A 105 4.09 19.00 20.54
N ASP A 106 5.09 19.12 19.67
CA ASP A 106 4.91 19.51 18.29
C ASP A 106 4.18 18.42 17.50
N ILE A 107 4.50 17.14 17.72
CA ILE A 107 3.78 16.00 17.13
C ILE A 107 2.31 16.01 17.57
N VAL A 108 2.04 16.18 18.88
CA VAL A 108 0.67 16.24 19.39
C VAL A 108 -0.10 17.40 18.75
N LYS A 109 0.52 18.56 18.57
CA LYS A 109 -0.11 19.72 17.90
C LYS A 109 -0.39 19.44 16.43
N ALA A 110 0.56 18.87 15.69
CA ALA A 110 0.40 18.54 14.26
C ALA A 110 -0.80 17.62 14.02
N PHE A 111 -1.05 16.68 14.94
CA PHE A 111 -2.18 15.75 14.83
C PHE A 111 -3.47 16.24 15.53
N ALA A 112 -3.41 17.22 16.43
CA ALA A 112 -4.61 17.80 17.05
C ALA A 112 -5.52 18.52 16.05
N TYR A 113 -4.97 19.02 14.95
CA TYR A 113 -5.75 19.64 13.86
C TYR A 113 -6.55 18.62 13.03
N THR A 114 -6.22 17.33 13.09
CA THR A 114 -6.94 16.28 12.35
C THR A 114 -8.17 15.77 13.08
N ASP A 115 -8.30 16.02 14.38
CA ASP A 115 -9.46 15.62 15.21
C ASP A 115 -10.60 16.66 15.24
N GLY A 116 -10.45 17.81 14.59
CA GLY A 116 -11.54 18.78 14.45
C GLY A 116 -12.70 18.23 13.62
N PRO A 117 -13.97 18.62 13.91
CA PRO A 117 -15.09 18.30 13.07
C PRO A 117 -14.97 19.10 11.76
N SER A 118 -14.12 18.71 10.88
CA SER A 118 -14.03 19.23 9.53
C SER A 118 -15.15 18.61 8.67
N GLY A 119 -16.37 18.75 9.17
CA GLY A 119 -17.50 18.80 8.29
C GLY A 119 -17.50 20.16 7.66
N ILE A 120 -16.92 20.31 6.50
CA ILE A 120 -17.31 21.19 5.39
C ILE A 120 -16.18 21.06 4.35
N GLY A 121 -16.44 20.24 3.35
CA GLY A 121 -16.09 20.52 1.97
C GLY A 121 -14.66 21.01 1.71
N SER A 122 -13.64 20.28 2.11
CA SER A 122 -12.45 20.26 1.30
C SER A 122 -12.80 19.40 0.08
N GLY A 123 -13.42 20.03 -0.91
CA GLY A 123 -13.41 19.49 -2.25
C GLY A 123 -11.97 19.15 -2.57
N GLY A 124 -11.70 17.87 -2.79
CA GLY A 124 -10.39 17.37 -3.09
C GLY A 124 -9.77 18.19 -4.20
N ALA A 125 -8.91 19.12 -3.86
CA ALA A 125 -7.92 19.58 -4.79
C ALA A 125 -7.03 18.34 -5.01
N SER A 126 -7.35 17.60 -6.06
CA SER A 126 -6.46 16.62 -6.65
C SER A 126 -5.16 17.36 -6.94
N LEU A 127 -4.25 17.33 -6.00
CA LEU A 127 -2.86 17.69 -6.25
C LEU A 127 -2.33 16.59 -7.16
N GLY A 128 -2.30 16.92 -8.43
CA GLY A 128 -1.99 16.16 -9.60
C GLY A 128 -1.24 14.85 -9.37
N GLY A 129 -1.86 13.75 -9.71
CA GLY A 129 -1.13 12.64 -10.25
C GLY A 129 -1.27 11.28 -9.62
N VAL A 130 -1.93 11.09 -8.50
CA VAL A 130 -2.21 9.73 -8.00
C VAL A 130 -3.69 9.61 -7.72
N GLU A 131 -4.45 9.15 -8.70
CA GLU A 131 -5.85 8.81 -8.53
C GLU A 131 -5.96 7.69 -7.48
N GLY A 132 -6.69 7.94 -6.41
CA GLY A 132 -7.07 6.95 -5.42
C GLY A 132 -6.31 6.96 -4.09
N VAL A 133 -5.29 7.78 -3.89
CA VAL A 133 -4.60 7.89 -2.60
C VAL A 133 -5.04 9.15 -1.86
N ASP A 134 -5.69 8.97 -0.70
CA ASP A 134 -6.07 10.07 0.16
C ASP A 134 -5.00 10.33 1.23
N PHE A 135 -4.28 11.42 1.09
CA PHE A 135 -3.20 11.79 2.01
C PHE A 135 -3.71 12.42 3.33
N HIS A 136 -4.95 12.86 3.39
CA HIS A 136 -5.46 13.64 4.52
C HIS A 136 -6.38 12.88 5.48
N LEU A 137 -7.16 11.93 4.98
CA LEU A 137 -8.14 11.21 5.79
C LEU A 137 -7.52 9.97 6.46
N PRO A 138 -7.20 10.04 7.75
CA PRO A 138 -6.81 8.85 8.51
C PRO A 138 -8.03 7.96 8.79
N ALA A 139 -7.80 6.68 9.04
CA ALA A 139 -8.81 5.84 9.64
C ALA A 139 -9.24 6.45 10.99
N GLN A 140 -10.52 6.31 11.36
CA GLN A 140 -11.12 6.94 12.53
C GLN A 140 -10.28 6.68 13.80
N GLY A 141 -9.89 7.73 14.52
CA GLY A 141 -9.06 7.66 15.71
C GLY A 141 -7.58 7.31 15.46
N ARG A 142 -7.11 7.47 14.22
CA ARG A 142 -5.71 7.25 13.87
C ARG A 142 -5.07 8.50 13.27
N CYS A 143 -3.76 8.60 13.47
CA CYS A 143 -2.91 9.63 12.86
C CYS A 143 -2.33 9.10 11.56
N ARG A 144 -2.44 9.85 10.47
CA ARG A 144 -1.79 9.51 9.21
C ARG A 144 -0.39 10.07 9.16
N VAL A 145 0.58 9.24 8.85
CA VAL A 145 1.97 9.63 8.64
C VAL A 145 2.35 9.27 7.22
N ILE A 146 2.91 10.23 6.50
CA ILE A 146 3.33 10.10 5.11
C ILE A 146 4.83 9.81 5.11
N GLU A 147 5.21 8.61 4.71
CA GLU A 147 6.61 8.22 4.51
C GLU A 147 6.98 8.43 3.05
N VAL A 148 8.00 9.23 2.79
CA VAL A 148 8.48 9.55 1.45
C VAL A 148 9.96 9.26 1.35
N TRP A 149 10.36 8.57 0.31
CA TRP A 149 11.74 8.35 -0.07
C TRP A 149 12.01 9.03 -1.40
N THR A 150 13.05 9.86 -1.46
CA THR A 150 13.45 10.60 -2.65
C THR A 150 14.90 10.31 -3.00
N LEU A 151 15.16 10.17 -4.30
CA LEU A 151 16.51 10.04 -4.83
C LEU A 151 17.06 11.45 -5.09
N GLU A 152 18.08 11.86 -4.37
CA GLU A 152 18.65 13.20 -4.42
C GLU A 152 20.12 13.16 -4.80
N SER A 153 20.54 14.11 -5.64
CA SER A 153 21.97 14.35 -5.88
C SER A 153 22.54 15.18 -4.73
N ARG A 154 23.50 14.64 -4.03
CA ARG A 154 24.14 15.31 -2.89
C ARG A 154 25.64 15.13 -2.86
N GLU A 155 26.27 16.12 -2.26
CA GLU A 155 27.66 15.96 -1.81
C GLU A 155 27.66 15.15 -0.51
N VAL A 156 28.35 14.03 -0.56
CA VAL A 156 28.57 13.14 0.58
C VAL A 156 30.06 12.99 0.84
N LEU A 157 30.38 12.72 2.09
CA LEU A 157 31.71 12.29 2.48
C LEU A 157 31.75 10.77 2.43
N ARG A 158 32.57 10.23 1.51
CA ARG A 158 32.91 8.82 1.51
C ARG A 158 34.05 8.60 2.48
N LEU A 159 33.79 7.81 3.51
CA LEU A 159 34.72 7.47 4.55
C LEU A 159 35.24 6.06 4.32
N ARG A 160 36.54 5.93 4.05
CA ARG A 160 37.18 4.63 3.90
C ARG A 160 38.11 4.36 5.08
N ASP A 161 37.77 3.41 5.91
CA ASP A 161 38.65 2.91 6.98
C ASP A 161 39.29 1.59 6.54
N THR A 162 40.50 1.70 6.01
CA THR A 162 41.28 0.52 5.54
C THR A 162 41.62 -0.43 6.67
N SER A 163 41.64 0.03 7.94
CA SER A 163 41.95 -0.81 9.11
C SER A 163 40.80 -1.72 9.52
N ARG A 164 39.57 -1.35 9.18
CA ARG A 164 38.35 -2.09 9.49
C ARG A 164 37.62 -2.61 8.26
N GLY A 165 38.08 -2.32 7.06
CA GLY A 165 37.40 -2.68 5.80
C GLY A 165 36.02 -1.99 5.64
N MET A 166 35.84 -0.84 6.29
CA MET A 166 34.57 -0.11 6.25
C MET A 166 34.61 0.97 5.18
N ASP A 167 33.58 1.02 4.35
CA ASP A 167 33.32 2.07 3.37
C ASP A 167 31.90 2.62 3.68
N LEU A 168 31.82 3.85 4.17
CA LEU A 168 30.58 4.47 4.62
C LEU A 168 30.40 5.82 3.92
N MET A 169 29.16 6.13 3.56
CA MET A 169 28.78 7.45 3.09
C MET A 169 28.06 8.20 4.21
N VAL A 170 28.48 9.43 4.46
CA VAL A 170 27.89 10.32 5.46
C VAL A 170 27.64 11.68 4.84
N ASP A 171 26.72 12.45 5.42
CA ASP A 171 26.47 13.82 4.97
C ASP A 171 27.75 14.68 5.05
N ALA A 172 27.93 15.58 4.09
CA ALA A 172 29.08 16.48 4.05
C ALA A 172 29.21 17.35 5.31
N ASP A 173 28.09 17.64 5.97
CA ASP A 173 28.05 18.39 7.23
C ASP A 173 28.78 17.70 8.39
N GLN A 174 29.03 16.40 8.28
CA GLN A 174 29.77 15.66 9.32
C GLN A 174 31.28 15.71 9.19
N GLU A 175 31.83 16.49 8.26
CA GLU A 175 33.29 16.59 8.02
C GLU A 175 34.05 17.01 9.29
N GLU A 176 33.53 17.96 10.05
CA GLU A 176 34.16 18.38 11.31
C GLU A 176 34.25 17.25 12.33
N ARG A 177 33.19 16.40 12.39
CA ARG A 177 33.18 15.26 13.29
C ARG A 177 34.19 14.20 12.88
N VAL A 178 34.32 13.97 11.58
CA VAL A 178 35.36 13.06 11.01
C VAL A 178 36.75 13.57 11.32
N ASN A 179 36.99 14.87 11.15
CA ASN A 179 38.27 15.51 11.46
C ASN A 179 38.63 15.39 12.94
N ARG A 180 37.65 15.55 13.86
CA ARG A 180 37.88 15.31 15.30
C ARG A 180 38.22 13.86 15.60
N ILE A 181 37.54 12.91 14.96
CA ILE A 181 37.83 11.47 15.10
C ILE A 181 39.25 11.17 14.58
N ASN A 182 39.64 11.71 13.43
CA ASN A 182 40.96 11.53 12.85
C ASN A 182 42.07 12.13 13.72
N ALA A 183 41.84 13.30 14.32
CA ALA A 183 42.77 13.90 15.29
C ALA A 183 42.96 12.99 16.52
N ASN A 184 41.93 12.39 17.06
CA ASN A 184 42.03 11.44 18.16
C ASN A 184 42.70 10.13 17.76
N ARG A 185 42.41 9.60 16.55
CA ARG A 185 43.12 8.42 16.02
C ARG A 185 44.59 8.65 15.84
N LYS A 186 44.98 9.82 15.31
CA LYS A 186 46.40 10.20 15.17
C LYS A 186 47.13 10.24 16.52
N ARG A 187 46.46 10.75 17.57
CA ARG A 187 47.01 10.75 18.96
C ARG A 187 47.21 9.33 19.50
N GLN A 188 46.38 8.39 19.06
CA GLN A 188 46.41 6.97 19.46
C GLN A 188 47.32 6.10 18.55
N GLY A 189 48.06 6.71 17.59
CA GLY A 189 48.91 5.98 16.64
C GLY A 189 48.13 5.12 15.63
N ARG A 190 46.83 5.36 15.46
CA ARG A 190 46.00 4.64 14.50
C ARG A 190 45.95 5.37 13.15
N LYS A 191 45.74 4.60 12.06
CA LYS A 191 45.53 5.19 10.73
C LYS A 191 44.30 6.08 10.72
N ALA A 192 44.42 7.23 10.06
CA ALA A 192 43.30 8.12 9.83
C ALA A 192 42.28 7.48 8.85
N ILE A 193 41.02 7.85 8.99
CA ILE A 193 39.99 7.51 8.03
C ILE A 193 40.18 8.42 6.83
N GLU A 194 40.32 7.82 5.65
CA GLU A 194 40.37 8.57 4.39
C GLU A 194 38.95 9.12 4.12
N SER A 195 38.86 10.41 3.86
CA SER A 195 37.60 11.07 3.51
C SER A 195 37.74 11.72 2.14
N SER A 196 36.82 11.41 1.24
CA SER A 196 36.71 12.09 -0.06
C SER A 196 35.32 12.69 -0.20
N ARG A 197 35.21 13.89 -0.75
CA ARG A 197 33.91 14.46 -1.14
C ARG A 197 33.54 13.94 -2.52
N GLU A 198 32.36 13.38 -2.62
CA GLU A 198 31.81 12.86 -3.88
C GLU A 198 30.39 13.35 -4.04
N THR A 199 30.02 13.75 -5.25
CA THR A 199 28.62 14.00 -5.58
C THR A 199 28.02 12.69 -6.09
N THR A 200 27.06 12.17 -5.37
CA THR A 200 26.40 10.91 -5.71
C THR A 200 24.89 10.99 -5.50
N LEU A 201 24.18 10.05 -6.10
CA LEU A 201 22.75 9.88 -5.86
C LEU A 201 22.55 9.10 -4.57
N VAL A 202 21.76 9.65 -3.67
CA VAL A 202 21.46 9.04 -2.37
C VAL A 202 19.95 9.04 -2.12
N TRP A 203 19.48 7.95 -1.57
CA TRP A 203 18.09 7.86 -1.12
C TRP A 203 17.96 8.53 0.25
N ARG A 204 16.98 9.42 0.36
CA ARG A 204 16.63 10.10 1.59
C ARG A 204 15.20 9.81 1.98
N PHE A 205 14.99 9.49 3.25
CA PHE A 205 13.64 9.35 3.80
C PHE A 205 13.20 10.62 4.51
N ARG A 206 11.89 10.86 4.46
CA ARG A 206 11.19 11.90 5.21
C ARG A 206 9.86 11.35 5.69
N PHE A 207 9.52 11.66 6.94
CA PHE A 207 8.21 11.39 7.48
C PHE A 207 7.50 12.71 7.71
N PHE A 208 6.28 12.83 7.20
CA PHE A 208 5.47 14.04 7.32
C PHE A 208 4.15 13.74 8.02
N ALA A 209 3.65 14.70 8.79
CA ALA A 209 2.25 14.76 9.17
C ALA A 209 1.41 15.34 8.01
N PRO A 210 0.08 15.18 8.00
CA PRO A 210 -0.78 15.65 6.91
C PRO A 210 -0.77 17.16 6.69
N ASP A 211 -0.41 17.93 7.72
CA ASP A 211 -0.22 19.38 7.67
C ASP A 211 1.11 19.82 7.02
N GLY A 212 1.95 18.85 6.62
CA GLY A 212 3.28 19.10 6.07
C GLY A 212 4.40 19.24 7.11
N THR A 213 4.10 19.07 8.38
CA THR A 213 5.12 19.09 9.44
C THR A 213 6.08 17.92 9.27
N LEU A 214 7.37 18.21 9.22
CA LEU A 214 8.43 17.19 9.14
C LEU A 214 8.63 16.53 10.51
N LEU A 215 8.33 15.23 10.58
CA LEU A 215 8.46 14.44 11.80
C LEU A 215 9.88 13.86 11.95
N ASP A 216 10.42 13.34 10.86
CA ASP A 216 11.77 12.77 10.83
C ASP A 216 12.35 12.79 9.42
N SER A 217 13.68 12.80 9.29
CA SER A 217 14.37 12.72 8.01
C SER A 217 15.80 12.24 8.15
N GLY A 218 16.30 11.53 7.15
CA GLY A 218 17.66 11.05 7.14
C GLY A 218 18.08 10.46 5.79
N LEU A 219 19.33 10.05 5.70
CA LEU A 219 19.80 9.21 4.60
C LEU A 219 19.33 7.77 4.82
N SER A 220 19.29 6.99 3.74
CA SER A 220 18.98 5.57 3.84
C SER A 220 19.91 4.90 4.86
N PRO A 221 19.35 4.26 5.91
CA PRO A 221 20.14 3.56 6.91
C PRO A 221 20.63 2.18 6.43
N TYR A 222 20.16 1.75 5.26
CA TYR A 222 20.42 0.42 4.74
C TYR A 222 21.76 0.33 4.02
N ALA A 223 22.48 -0.77 4.22
CA ALA A 223 23.78 -1.00 3.59
C ALA A 223 23.72 -1.00 2.05
N HIS A 224 22.57 -1.34 1.46
CA HIS A 224 22.37 -1.27 0.01
C HIS A 224 22.11 0.15 -0.51
N GLY A 225 21.98 1.15 0.37
CA GLY A 225 21.84 2.56 0.02
C GLY A 225 20.52 2.94 -0.69
N SER A 226 19.56 2.02 -0.81
CA SER A 226 18.26 2.22 -1.47
C SER A 226 17.12 2.33 -0.48
N HIS A 227 15.89 2.46 -1.00
CA HIS A 227 14.65 2.43 -0.22
C HIS A 227 14.29 1.00 0.21
N PRO A 228 13.45 0.82 1.25
CA PRO A 228 13.10 -0.50 1.80
C PRO A 228 11.99 -1.25 1.04
N PHE A 229 11.47 -0.68 -0.05
CA PHE A 229 10.36 -1.27 -0.78
C PHE A 229 10.85 -2.20 -1.88
N VAL A 230 10.26 -3.39 -1.93
CA VAL A 230 10.37 -4.33 -3.04
C VAL A 230 9.05 -4.26 -3.81
N VAL A 231 9.11 -3.86 -5.07
CA VAL A 231 7.93 -3.62 -5.88
C VAL A 231 7.93 -4.47 -7.12
N LYS A 232 6.75 -4.96 -7.52
CA LYS A 232 6.52 -5.66 -8.78
C LYS A 232 5.20 -5.20 -9.37
N PHE A 233 5.23 -4.82 -10.65
CA PHE A 233 4.06 -4.41 -11.41
C PHE A 233 3.90 -5.31 -12.63
N PHE A 234 2.65 -5.58 -13.01
CA PHE A 234 2.34 -6.43 -14.16
C PHE A 234 1.05 -5.98 -14.88
N PRO A 235 0.98 -6.17 -16.16
CA PRO A 235 2.08 -6.01 -17.09
C PRO A 235 2.42 -4.53 -17.15
N MET A 236 3.67 -4.18 -17.10
CA MET A 236 4.06 -2.78 -17.18
C MET A 236 4.27 -2.39 -18.64
N THR A 237 3.21 -1.96 -19.30
CA THR A 237 3.25 -1.50 -20.69
C THR A 237 3.12 0.03 -20.68
N ASP A 238 4.12 0.73 -21.18
CA ASP A 238 4.17 2.21 -21.26
C ASP A 238 3.95 2.93 -19.92
N GLY A 239 4.28 2.28 -18.79
CA GLY A 239 4.12 2.83 -17.45
C GLY A 239 2.71 2.68 -16.88
N GLU A 240 1.86 1.89 -17.52
CA GLU A 240 0.54 1.54 -17.04
C GLU A 240 0.53 0.12 -16.46
N VAL A 241 -0.18 -0.04 -15.37
CA VAL A 241 -0.34 -1.31 -14.65
C VAL A 241 -1.78 -1.77 -14.83
N HIS A 242 -1.96 -3.00 -15.30
CA HIS A 242 -3.27 -3.61 -15.50
C HIS A 242 -3.43 -4.83 -14.57
N SER A 243 -4.63 -5.04 -14.06
CA SER A 243 -4.90 -6.23 -13.26
C SER A 243 -5.21 -7.44 -14.13
N PHE A 244 -4.91 -8.65 -13.65
CA PHE A 244 -5.36 -9.88 -14.31
C PHE A 244 -6.88 -10.00 -14.35
N VAL A 245 -7.55 -9.45 -13.34
CA VAL A 245 -9.01 -9.48 -13.24
C VAL A 245 -9.65 -8.52 -14.23
N GLU A 246 -9.00 -7.43 -14.60
CA GLU A 246 -9.53 -6.44 -15.52
C GLU A 246 -9.94 -7.04 -16.86
N ASP A 247 -9.11 -7.92 -17.41
CA ASP A 247 -9.38 -8.60 -18.71
C ASP A 247 -10.61 -9.52 -18.64
N VAL A 248 -11.04 -9.94 -17.44
CA VAL A 248 -12.15 -10.88 -17.23
C VAL A 248 -13.43 -10.18 -16.79
N VAL A 249 -13.35 -8.93 -16.34
CA VAL A 249 -14.50 -8.17 -15.78
C VAL A 249 -15.65 -8.05 -16.79
N ASP A 250 -15.34 -7.71 -18.04
CA ASP A 250 -16.39 -7.51 -19.06
C ASP A 250 -17.05 -8.81 -19.46
N GLN A 251 -16.29 -9.90 -19.56
CA GLN A 251 -16.82 -11.24 -19.80
C GLN A 251 -17.75 -11.66 -18.64
N GLN A 252 -17.35 -11.44 -17.41
CA GLN A 252 -18.15 -11.76 -16.25
C GLN A 252 -19.44 -10.92 -16.20
N ARG A 253 -19.36 -9.64 -16.50
CA ARG A 253 -20.54 -8.76 -16.62
C ARG A 253 -21.49 -9.26 -17.70
N HIS A 254 -20.94 -9.70 -18.83
CA HIS A 254 -21.76 -10.24 -19.92
C HIS A 254 -22.46 -11.54 -19.53
N VAL A 255 -21.75 -12.47 -18.88
CA VAL A 255 -22.34 -13.72 -18.34
C VAL A 255 -23.43 -13.42 -17.34
N ASN A 256 -23.22 -12.51 -16.40
CA ASN A 256 -24.23 -12.12 -15.42
C ASN A 256 -25.49 -11.54 -16.10
N ARG A 257 -25.30 -10.71 -17.13
CA ARG A 257 -26.41 -10.16 -17.92
C ARG A 257 -27.18 -11.27 -18.67
N LEU A 258 -26.47 -12.21 -19.26
CA LEU A 258 -27.11 -13.34 -19.94
C LEU A 258 -27.90 -14.22 -18.97
N LEU A 259 -27.35 -14.53 -17.82
CA LEU A 259 -28.06 -15.30 -16.77
C LEU A 259 -29.34 -14.59 -16.32
N THR A 260 -29.27 -13.28 -16.10
CA THR A 260 -30.46 -12.48 -15.75
C THR A 260 -31.50 -12.50 -16.87
N LEU A 261 -31.06 -12.37 -18.14
CA LEU A 261 -31.98 -12.45 -19.29
C LEU A 261 -32.62 -13.84 -19.43
N ILE A 262 -31.83 -14.89 -19.22
CA ILE A 262 -32.35 -16.28 -19.23
C ILE A 262 -33.42 -16.46 -18.13
N ASP A 263 -33.15 -15.99 -16.92
CA ASP A 263 -34.10 -16.04 -15.82
C ASP A 263 -35.42 -15.28 -16.14
N HIS A 264 -35.28 -14.08 -16.71
CA HIS A 264 -36.41 -13.32 -17.22
C HIS A 264 -37.19 -14.09 -18.30
N ILE A 265 -36.51 -14.62 -19.32
CA ILE A 265 -37.15 -15.39 -20.39
C ILE A 265 -37.88 -16.61 -19.81
N MET A 266 -37.23 -17.35 -18.90
CA MET A 266 -37.87 -18.51 -18.26
C MET A 266 -39.12 -18.11 -17.48
N THR A 267 -39.04 -16.99 -16.74
CA THR A 267 -40.18 -16.48 -15.94
C THR A 267 -41.35 -16.02 -16.82
N PHE A 268 -41.05 -15.30 -17.92
CA PHE A 268 -42.11 -14.76 -18.80
C PHE A 268 -42.56 -15.76 -19.86
N SER A 269 -41.66 -16.57 -20.42
CA SER A 269 -41.98 -17.55 -21.47
C SER A 269 -42.86 -18.69 -20.94
N ALA A 270 -42.66 -19.07 -19.66
CA ALA A 270 -43.48 -20.11 -19.03
C ALA A 270 -44.93 -19.70 -18.85
N LYS A 271 -45.26 -18.41 -18.89
CA LYS A 271 -46.60 -17.89 -18.51
C LYS A 271 -47.39 -17.31 -19.69
N GLY A 272 -46.77 -17.00 -20.83
CA GLY A 272 -47.44 -16.40 -21.98
C GLY A 272 -48.36 -15.21 -21.62
N VAL A 273 -49.10 -14.69 -22.58
CA VAL A 273 -50.18 -13.70 -22.33
C VAL A 273 -51.51 -14.42 -22.33
N LEU A 274 -52.22 -14.38 -21.21
CA LEU A 274 -53.58 -14.95 -21.12
C LEU A 274 -54.57 -13.93 -21.67
N LEU A 275 -55.10 -14.17 -22.87
CA LEU A 275 -56.23 -13.42 -23.40
C LEU A 275 -57.54 -14.08 -22.88
N TYR A 276 -58.22 -13.40 -21.97
CA TYR A 276 -59.44 -13.93 -21.38
C TYR A 276 -60.62 -13.03 -21.75
N PRO A 277 -61.69 -13.59 -22.41
CA PRO A 277 -62.87 -12.82 -22.77
C PRO A 277 -63.61 -12.39 -21.51
N THR A 278 -63.83 -11.10 -21.33
CA THR A 278 -64.53 -10.54 -20.14
C THR A 278 -65.95 -11.03 -19.99
N THR A 279 -66.60 -11.50 -21.08
CA THR A 279 -67.98 -11.98 -21.13
C THR A 279 -68.13 -13.40 -20.61
N VAL A 280 -67.10 -14.20 -20.49
CA VAL A 280 -67.13 -15.64 -20.14
C VAL A 280 -66.60 -15.92 -18.74
N LYS A 281 -66.46 -14.89 -17.92
CA LYS A 281 -65.94 -15.03 -16.55
C LYS A 281 -66.88 -15.88 -15.70
N PRO A 282 -66.44 -17.00 -15.10
CA PRO A 282 -67.25 -17.76 -14.15
C PRO A 282 -67.56 -16.88 -12.93
N LYS A 283 -68.86 -16.91 -12.49
CA LYS A 283 -69.31 -16.06 -11.37
C LYS A 283 -68.58 -16.34 -10.04
N GLU A 284 -68.04 -17.54 -9.91
CA GLU A 284 -67.34 -18.04 -8.71
C GLU A 284 -65.87 -17.68 -8.62
N TYR A 285 -65.29 -17.11 -9.68
CA TYR A 285 -63.83 -16.76 -9.74
C TYR A 285 -63.66 -15.25 -9.78
N SER A 286 -62.91 -14.73 -8.83
CA SER A 286 -62.40 -13.36 -8.90
C SER A 286 -61.26 -13.24 -9.93
N TRP A 287 -61.03 -12.04 -10.46
CA TRP A 287 -59.87 -11.79 -11.36
C TRP A 287 -58.55 -12.12 -10.69
N GLU A 288 -58.42 -11.80 -9.41
CA GLU A 288 -57.22 -12.06 -8.62
C GLU A 288 -56.92 -13.56 -8.51
N LYS A 289 -58.00 -14.38 -8.36
CA LYS A 289 -57.87 -15.83 -8.28
C LYS A 289 -57.49 -16.43 -9.64
N ILE A 290 -58.05 -15.92 -10.74
CA ILE A 290 -57.66 -16.35 -12.09
C ILE A 290 -56.18 -16.01 -12.37
N VAL A 291 -55.72 -14.82 -12.01
CA VAL A 291 -54.32 -14.40 -12.17
C VAL A 291 -53.41 -15.23 -11.27
N SER A 292 -53.80 -15.50 -10.03
CA SER A 292 -52.97 -16.31 -9.10
C SER A 292 -52.86 -17.75 -9.57
N GLU A 293 -53.96 -18.39 -10.01
CA GLU A 293 -53.92 -19.75 -10.57
C GLU A 293 -53.08 -19.83 -11.88
N TRP A 294 -53.26 -18.84 -12.76
CA TRP A 294 -52.45 -18.77 -13.97
C TRP A 294 -50.95 -18.50 -13.68
N SER A 295 -50.66 -17.82 -12.56
CA SER A 295 -49.28 -17.53 -12.13
C SER A 295 -48.63 -18.74 -11.46
N CYS A 296 -49.37 -19.71 -10.97
CA CYS A 296 -48.83 -20.92 -10.36
C CYS A 296 -48.39 -21.93 -11.41
N CYS A 297 -47.28 -22.65 -11.13
CA CYS A 297 -46.93 -23.86 -11.88
C CYS A 297 -48.04 -24.89 -11.68
N ASN A 298 -48.64 -25.40 -12.74
CA ASN A 298 -49.79 -26.32 -12.74
C ASN A 298 -51.13 -25.71 -12.24
N GLY A 299 -51.29 -24.40 -12.33
CA GLY A 299 -52.59 -23.77 -12.04
C GLY A 299 -53.65 -24.17 -13.06
N VAL A 300 -54.86 -24.48 -12.58
CA VAL A 300 -56.00 -24.90 -13.43
C VAL A 300 -57.13 -23.87 -13.29
N VAL A 301 -57.48 -23.25 -14.43
CA VAL A 301 -58.63 -22.36 -14.50
C VAL A 301 -59.77 -23.09 -15.22
N PRO A 302 -60.81 -23.59 -14.49
CA PRO A 302 -61.91 -24.26 -15.13
C PRO A 302 -62.79 -23.25 -15.86
N TYR A 303 -63.27 -23.62 -17.05
CA TYR A 303 -64.29 -22.84 -17.80
C TYR A 303 -65.44 -23.71 -18.27
N LYS A 304 -66.63 -23.12 -18.39
CA LYS A 304 -67.78 -23.78 -19.00
C LYS A 304 -67.83 -23.39 -20.47
N PRO A 305 -67.79 -24.36 -21.40
CA PRO A 305 -68.03 -24.04 -22.80
C PRO A 305 -69.46 -23.56 -22.97
N SER A 306 -69.64 -22.52 -23.76
CA SER A 306 -70.97 -21.97 -24.14
C SER A 306 -71.66 -22.86 -25.10
#